data_8cf4c6ac0a97d8fdb3712671891a60f6
#
_entry.id   8cf4c6ac0a97d8fdb3712671891a60f6
#
_cell.length_a   1.000
_cell.length_b   1.000
_cell.length_c   1.000
_cell.angle_alpha   90.00
_cell.angle_beta   90.00
_cell.angle_gamma   90.00
#
_symmetry.space_group_name_H-M   'P 1'
#
loop_
_entity.id
_entity.type
_entity.pdbx_description
1 polymer ?
#
loop_
_entity_poly.entity_id
_entity_poly.type
_entity_poly.pdbx_seq_one_letter_code
_entity_poly.pdbx_strand_id
1 'polypeptide(L)'
;MSKTNRADSPGQRRPQPRPVSPAMPDVSNTSGSAVDGDASLARPTVLGDPRMTRLHQLYEAVADVGSALNIPPARLAEGEALERLEVVARLSVEQLARCAGSRVETWFAALGDDLTLDLRLDGLDPDMPAVAASLRASADPASALRAFQTQAQSAAESQGDAVNVEARLSVGKARALVLARELVADRPGVVAPATVAVFYMAAAWNRLLSLANAPYLEQSDVVRGDGRTMVVVCESMGYLAGAALECIGAASPAPPDWLLVSPAAWRRFVAREAAARRLLAEERGWPDAPRVLTPEWLRLVERAPGLAATVDRLAAVRAELAATTLASVVQGEMSAGLTLRFAGVRPATCTLPDERGVGAADGEALARLADWATRPGAVDTLIIARECLARELPPGGAVTLAELARAAVDALEAAKANFTLFVRGQTDRYFAARQSAQDAVADYAETVRKGVSDLTSDVVDNVYRTVGLLAAVVIAGLIQPGASPWLALAASILYSGYIAFVIFFLLRAHSDHFTLEQAALSARLTGMSELTATERERIREPGASADVYYQRYMTRVRLIYWALLVAGAICSLVFLVVALAHH
;
A
#
# COMPACT_ATOMS: atom_id res chain seq x y z
N MET A 1 -32.80 57.05 34.92
CA MET A 1 -31.77 56.84 35.99
C MET A 1 -30.54 56.18 35.32
N SER A 2 -29.57 57.01 35.09
CA SER A 2 -28.31 56.73 34.41
C SER A 2 -27.33 56.09 35.38
N LYS A 3 -26.65 55.01 35.01
CA LYS A 3 -25.42 54.57 35.66
C LYS A 3 -24.37 54.28 34.58
N THR A 4 -23.47 55.21 34.51
CA THR A 4 -22.18 55.17 33.81
C THR A 4 -21.29 54.05 34.35
N ASN A 5 -20.82 53.15 33.47
CA ASN A 5 -19.74 52.23 33.79
C ASN A 5 -18.44 52.72 33.18
N ARG A 6 -17.47 52.90 34.04
CA ARG A 6 -16.08 53.23 33.78
C ARG A 6 -15.37 52.07 33.07
N ALA A 7 -14.69 52.35 31.98
CA ALA A 7 -13.79 51.44 31.30
C ALA A 7 -12.46 51.37 32.03
N ASP A 8 -12.03 50.20 32.42
CA ASP A 8 -10.68 49.89 32.85
C ASP A 8 -9.80 49.56 31.64
N SER A 9 -8.67 50.23 31.56
CA SER A 9 -7.65 50.03 30.51
C SER A 9 -6.89 48.72 30.70
N PRO A 10 -6.67 47.92 29.64
CA PRO A 10 -5.84 46.72 29.75
C PRO A 10 -4.35 47.07 29.71
N GLY A 11 -3.64 46.64 30.75
CA GLY A 11 -2.19 46.76 30.90
C GLY A 11 -1.41 46.11 29.73
N GLN A 12 -0.41 46.85 29.28
CA GLN A 12 0.61 46.41 28.33
C GLN A 12 1.38 45.21 28.87
N ARG A 13 1.12 44.04 28.30
CA ARG A 13 1.98 42.86 28.48
C ARG A 13 3.20 42.98 27.56
N ARG A 14 4.39 42.99 28.15
CA ARG A 14 5.68 42.86 27.45
C ARG A 14 5.70 41.57 26.64
N PRO A 15 6.22 41.56 25.41
CA PRO A 15 6.40 40.34 24.64
C PRO A 15 7.48 39.46 25.28
N GLN A 16 7.12 38.24 25.61
CA GLN A 16 8.09 37.19 25.97
C GLN A 16 8.91 36.81 24.75
N PRO A 17 10.23 36.53 24.89
CA PRO A 17 11.05 36.04 23.79
C PRO A 17 10.55 34.66 23.36
N ARG A 18 10.31 34.51 22.05
CA ARG A 18 9.97 33.22 21.42
C ARG A 18 11.12 32.24 21.61
N PRO A 19 10.87 30.99 22.02
CA PRO A 19 11.87 29.94 21.98
C PRO A 19 12.28 29.71 20.52
N VAL A 20 13.59 29.74 20.27
CA VAL A 20 14.19 29.36 18.99
C VAL A 20 13.96 27.88 18.82
N SER A 21 13.09 27.49 17.86
CA SER A 21 12.95 26.11 17.45
C SER A 21 14.25 25.62 16.82
N PRO A 22 14.75 24.43 17.19
CA PRO A 22 15.85 23.82 16.47
C PRO A 22 15.42 23.57 15.03
N ALA A 23 16.25 23.98 14.07
CA ALA A 23 16.07 23.75 12.65
C ALA A 23 15.93 22.24 12.42
N MET A 24 14.77 21.80 11.94
CA MET A 24 14.59 20.47 11.40
C MET A 24 15.47 20.33 10.14
N PRO A 25 16.15 19.21 9.94
CA PRO A 25 16.84 18.96 8.69
C PRO A 25 15.82 18.91 7.55
N ASP A 26 16.15 19.63 6.50
CA ASP A 26 15.40 19.79 5.27
C ASP A 26 15.21 18.41 4.61
N VAL A 27 14.00 17.85 4.63
CA VAL A 27 13.61 16.58 3.98
C VAL A 27 13.16 16.84 2.53
N SER A 28 13.63 17.91 1.94
CA SER A 28 13.49 18.17 0.51
C SER A 28 14.80 17.82 -0.20
N ASN A 29 14.76 16.76 -0.98
CA ASN A 29 15.79 16.25 -1.91
C ASN A 29 16.62 15.06 -1.43
N THR A 30 15.98 13.89 -1.40
CA THR A 30 16.67 12.62 -1.74
C THR A 30 16.00 11.96 -2.94
N SER A 31 15.83 12.73 -4.01
CA SER A 31 15.77 12.21 -5.38
C SER A 31 17.16 12.34 -5.96
N GLY A 32 17.97 11.32 -5.86
CA GLY A 32 19.32 11.37 -6.41
C GLY A 32 20.37 10.73 -5.52
N SER A 33 20.13 9.54 -5.01
CA SER A 33 21.23 8.66 -4.64
C SER A 33 21.68 7.97 -5.91
N ALA A 34 22.63 8.60 -6.59
CA ALA A 34 23.54 7.92 -7.50
C ALA A 34 24.12 6.72 -6.75
N VAL A 35 23.90 5.54 -7.27
CA VAL A 35 24.62 4.34 -6.87
C VAL A 35 26.00 4.48 -7.51
N ASP A 36 26.93 5.09 -6.78
CA ASP A 36 28.34 4.93 -7.00
C ASP A 36 28.72 3.50 -6.64
N GLY A 37 28.68 2.66 -7.63
CA GLY A 37 29.19 1.31 -7.63
C GLY A 37 30.03 1.18 -8.87
N ASP A 38 31.30 1.59 -8.75
CA ASP A 38 32.33 1.43 -9.74
C ASP A 38 32.60 -0.07 -9.98
N ALA A 39 31.79 -0.66 -10.88
CA ALA A 39 32.10 -1.91 -11.55
C ALA A 39 32.17 -1.58 -13.03
N SER A 40 33.39 -1.17 -13.43
CA SER A 40 33.79 -1.11 -14.83
C SER A 40 33.73 -2.51 -15.44
N LEU A 41 32.51 -2.97 -15.73
CA LEU A 41 32.26 -4.08 -16.63
C LEU A 41 32.44 -3.53 -18.05
N ALA A 42 33.52 -3.99 -18.70
CA ALA A 42 33.80 -3.70 -20.09
C ALA A 42 32.53 -3.81 -20.93
N ARG A 43 32.10 -2.68 -21.50
CA ARG A 43 30.95 -2.61 -22.42
C ARG A 43 31.27 -3.44 -23.65
N PRO A 44 30.61 -4.54 -23.93
CA PRO A 44 30.67 -5.13 -25.26
C PRO A 44 30.01 -4.12 -26.21
N THR A 45 30.71 -3.69 -27.20
CA THR A 45 30.20 -2.98 -28.38
C THR A 45 29.25 -3.93 -29.11
N VAL A 46 27.97 -3.89 -28.77
CA VAL A 46 26.97 -4.82 -29.29
C VAL A 46 26.47 -4.31 -30.64
N LEU A 47 27.07 -4.81 -31.71
CA LEU A 47 26.34 -5.01 -32.97
C LEU A 47 25.10 -5.83 -32.65
N GLY A 48 23.92 -5.37 -33.10
CA GLY A 48 22.58 -5.84 -32.69
C GLY A 48 22.45 -7.33 -32.39
N ASP A 49 21.73 -7.69 -31.35
CA ASP A 49 21.50 -9.08 -30.95
C ASP A 49 20.93 -9.87 -32.14
N PRO A 50 21.57 -10.93 -32.61
CA PRO A 50 21.11 -11.71 -33.78
C PRO A 50 19.68 -12.28 -33.59
N ARG A 51 19.24 -12.46 -32.35
CA ARG A 51 17.88 -12.90 -32.03
C ARG A 51 16.84 -11.83 -32.34
N MET A 52 17.15 -10.57 -32.07
CA MET A 52 16.32 -9.42 -32.44
C MET A 52 16.18 -9.33 -33.95
N THR A 53 17.26 -9.46 -34.68
CA THR A 53 17.24 -9.50 -36.15
C THR A 53 16.36 -10.63 -36.67
N ARG A 54 16.44 -11.82 -36.08
CA ARG A 54 15.59 -12.96 -36.45
C ARG A 54 14.12 -12.71 -36.14
N LEU A 55 13.79 -12.11 -34.99
CA LEU A 55 12.42 -11.74 -34.65
C LEU A 55 11.85 -10.73 -35.64
N HIS A 56 12.63 -9.76 -36.07
CA HIS A 56 12.20 -8.81 -37.11
C HIS A 56 12.02 -9.49 -38.47
N GLN A 57 12.90 -10.43 -38.85
CA GLN A 57 12.73 -11.23 -40.08
C GLN A 57 11.46 -12.08 -40.07
N LEU A 58 11.03 -12.61 -38.91
CA LEU A 58 9.73 -13.30 -38.80
C LEU A 58 8.58 -12.35 -39.09
N TYR A 59 8.64 -11.12 -38.58
CA TYR A 59 7.65 -10.09 -38.92
C TYR A 59 7.64 -9.76 -40.42
N GLU A 60 8.84 -9.53 -41.02
CA GLU A 60 8.93 -9.25 -42.45
C GLU A 60 8.31 -10.39 -43.30
N ALA A 61 8.53 -11.64 -42.90
CA ALA A 61 7.92 -12.76 -43.56
C ALA A 61 6.38 -12.76 -43.42
N VAL A 62 5.84 -12.47 -42.23
CA VAL A 62 4.38 -12.34 -42.01
C VAL A 62 3.80 -11.20 -42.84
N ALA A 63 4.47 -10.05 -42.86
CA ALA A 63 4.04 -8.89 -43.64
C ALA A 63 4.06 -9.17 -45.14
N ASP A 64 5.07 -9.93 -45.61
CA ASP A 64 5.19 -10.31 -46.99
C ASP A 64 4.09 -11.30 -47.41
N VAL A 65 3.75 -12.30 -46.58
CA VAL A 65 2.59 -13.16 -46.76
C VAL A 65 1.30 -12.35 -46.85
N GLY A 66 1.10 -11.44 -45.90
CA GLY A 66 -0.08 -10.57 -45.89
C GLY A 66 -0.19 -9.74 -47.16
N SER A 67 0.90 -9.13 -47.59
CA SER A 67 0.97 -8.34 -48.84
C SER A 67 0.65 -9.21 -50.07
N ALA A 68 1.20 -10.42 -50.17
CA ALA A 68 0.96 -11.32 -51.25
C ALA A 68 -0.51 -11.82 -51.34
N LEU A 69 -1.13 -11.96 -50.18
CA LEU A 69 -2.54 -12.34 -50.05
C LEU A 69 -3.49 -11.12 -50.04
N ASN A 70 -2.97 -9.94 -50.36
CA ASN A 70 -3.75 -8.68 -50.34
C ASN A 70 -4.47 -8.44 -49.01
N ILE A 71 -3.87 -8.85 -47.90
CA ILE A 71 -4.39 -8.62 -46.54
C ILE A 71 -3.79 -7.31 -46.03
N PRO A 72 -4.61 -6.29 -45.73
CA PRO A 72 -4.09 -5.04 -45.18
C PRO A 72 -3.50 -5.27 -43.77
N PRO A 73 -2.46 -4.51 -43.38
CA PRO A 73 -1.82 -4.65 -42.04
C PRO A 73 -2.80 -4.56 -40.87
N ALA A 74 -3.83 -3.73 -40.98
CA ALA A 74 -4.88 -3.61 -39.96
C ALA A 74 -5.61 -4.94 -39.72
N ARG A 75 -5.91 -5.67 -40.80
CA ARG A 75 -6.55 -6.98 -40.72
C ARG A 75 -5.63 -8.05 -40.13
N LEU A 76 -4.34 -8.01 -40.44
CA LEU A 76 -3.34 -8.87 -39.80
C LEU A 76 -3.31 -8.59 -38.30
N ALA A 77 -3.27 -7.32 -37.90
CA ALA A 77 -3.32 -6.94 -36.49
C ALA A 77 -4.62 -7.36 -35.79
N GLU A 78 -5.77 -7.28 -36.48
CA GLU A 78 -7.05 -7.76 -35.94
C GLU A 78 -7.07 -9.26 -35.69
N GLY A 79 -6.44 -10.04 -36.57
CA GLY A 79 -6.34 -11.49 -36.46
C GLY A 79 -5.27 -11.99 -35.50
N GLU A 80 -4.43 -11.11 -34.98
CA GLU A 80 -3.33 -11.50 -34.11
C GLU A 80 -3.78 -11.63 -32.65
N ALA A 81 -3.58 -12.82 -32.09
CA ALA A 81 -3.78 -13.18 -30.69
C ALA A 81 -2.43 -13.54 -30.02
N LEU A 82 -2.44 -13.93 -28.74
CA LEU A 82 -1.25 -14.26 -27.98
C LEU A 82 -0.45 -15.43 -28.56
N GLU A 83 -1.14 -16.46 -28.96
CA GLU A 83 -0.50 -17.72 -29.41
C GLU A 83 -0.29 -17.77 -30.90
N ARG A 84 -1.14 -17.11 -31.67
CA ARG A 84 -1.14 -17.16 -33.13
C ARG A 84 -1.80 -15.94 -33.76
N LEU A 85 -1.55 -15.80 -35.08
CA LEU A 85 -2.23 -14.89 -35.97
C LEU A 85 -3.11 -15.71 -36.91
N GLU A 86 -4.40 -15.41 -36.98
CA GLU A 86 -5.34 -16.07 -37.92
C GLU A 86 -6.12 -15.01 -38.69
N VAL A 87 -6.05 -15.08 -40.02
CA VAL A 87 -6.77 -14.17 -40.90
C VAL A 87 -7.35 -14.93 -42.06
N VAL A 88 -8.58 -14.64 -42.42
CA VAL A 88 -9.22 -15.12 -43.64
C VAL A 88 -9.28 -13.98 -44.65
N ALA A 89 -8.76 -14.25 -45.85
CA ALA A 89 -8.78 -13.31 -46.97
C ALA A 89 -9.54 -13.92 -48.14
N ARG A 90 -10.16 -13.07 -48.97
CA ARG A 90 -10.71 -13.47 -50.26
C ARG A 90 -9.87 -12.85 -51.33
N LEU A 91 -9.43 -13.66 -52.28
CA LEU A 91 -8.55 -13.31 -53.37
C LEU A 91 -9.24 -13.67 -54.68
N SER A 92 -9.00 -12.90 -55.74
CA SER A 92 -9.29 -13.35 -57.07
C SER A 92 -8.28 -14.40 -57.51
N VAL A 93 -8.65 -15.27 -58.44
CA VAL A 93 -7.74 -16.25 -59.03
C VAL A 93 -6.51 -15.57 -59.67
N GLU A 94 -6.66 -14.39 -60.25
CA GLU A 94 -5.55 -13.60 -60.79
C GLU A 94 -4.58 -13.13 -59.70
N GLN A 95 -5.11 -12.70 -58.57
CA GLN A 95 -4.25 -12.29 -57.41
C GLN A 95 -3.44 -13.48 -56.91
N LEU A 96 -4.07 -14.65 -56.77
CA LEU A 96 -3.38 -15.86 -56.38
C LEU A 96 -2.32 -16.29 -57.42
N ALA A 97 -2.60 -16.16 -58.74
CA ALA A 97 -1.64 -16.48 -59.78
C ALA A 97 -0.36 -15.63 -59.73
N ARG A 98 -0.42 -14.43 -59.13
CA ARG A 98 0.76 -13.58 -58.93
C ARG A 98 1.66 -14.03 -57.79
N CYS A 99 1.22 -14.96 -56.93
CA CYS A 99 2.05 -15.52 -55.86
C CYS A 99 3.08 -16.48 -56.49
N ALA A 100 4.36 -16.05 -56.46
CA ALA A 100 5.44 -16.91 -56.98
C ALA A 100 5.77 -18.04 -55.99
N GLY A 101 5.98 -19.25 -56.51
CA GLY A 101 6.38 -20.41 -55.68
C GLY A 101 7.65 -20.19 -54.86
N SER A 102 8.65 -19.48 -55.42
CA SER A 102 9.87 -19.12 -54.73
C SER A 102 9.64 -18.19 -53.51
N ARG A 103 8.60 -17.37 -53.57
CA ARG A 103 8.21 -16.50 -52.44
C ARG A 103 7.61 -17.32 -51.31
N VAL A 104 6.79 -18.33 -51.63
CA VAL A 104 6.21 -19.26 -50.67
C VAL A 104 7.31 -20.09 -49.99
N GLU A 105 8.31 -20.54 -50.74
CA GLU A 105 9.48 -21.22 -50.15
C GLU A 105 10.19 -20.34 -49.12
N THR A 106 10.37 -19.04 -49.43
CA THR A 106 10.98 -18.09 -48.50
C THR A 106 10.16 -17.93 -47.22
N TRP A 107 8.84 -17.89 -47.30
CA TRP A 107 7.95 -17.81 -46.14
C TRP A 107 8.11 -19.02 -45.21
N PHE A 108 8.07 -20.24 -45.82
CA PHE A 108 8.22 -21.46 -45.05
C PHE A 108 9.64 -21.67 -44.53
N ALA A 109 10.67 -21.14 -45.22
CA ALA A 109 12.03 -21.15 -44.70
C ALA A 109 12.17 -20.25 -43.46
N ALA A 110 11.48 -19.09 -43.45
CA ALA A 110 11.51 -18.15 -42.30
C ALA A 110 10.64 -18.64 -41.14
N LEU A 111 9.37 -18.97 -41.40
CA LEU A 111 8.35 -19.25 -40.39
C LEU A 111 8.29 -20.73 -39.98
N GLY A 112 8.73 -21.66 -40.86
CA GLY A 112 8.73 -23.09 -40.59
C GLY A 112 7.34 -23.65 -40.37
N ASP A 113 7.21 -24.54 -39.37
CA ASP A 113 5.96 -25.19 -38.99
C ASP A 113 4.94 -24.24 -38.34
N ASP A 114 5.36 -23.03 -37.98
CA ASP A 114 4.46 -22.02 -37.45
C ASP A 114 3.51 -21.45 -38.53
N LEU A 115 3.85 -21.59 -39.82
CA LEU A 115 3.02 -21.16 -40.95
C LEU A 115 2.12 -22.26 -41.46
N THR A 116 0.84 -21.98 -41.55
CA THR A 116 -0.14 -22.77 -42.30
C THR A 116 -0.95 -21.84 -43.19
N LEU A 117 -1.08 -22.18 -44.46
CA LEU A 117 -1.89 -21.45 -45.40
C LEU A 117 -2.87 -22.44 -46.07
N ASP A 118 -4.13 -22.34 -45.68
CA ASP A 118 -5.20 -23.14 -46.25
C ASP A 118 -5.90 -22.33 -47.37
N LEU A 119 -5.94 -22.87 -48.52
CA LEU A 119 -6.57 -22.28 -49.70
C LEU A 119 -7.80 -23.11 -50.09
N ARG A 120 -8.91 -22.42 -50.39
CA ARG A 120 -10.15 -23.06 -50.83
C ARG A 120 -10.77 -22.23 -51.97
N LEU A 121 -11.27 -22.91 -52.99
CA LEU A 121 -12.10 -22.25 -53.99
C LEU A 121 -13.52 -22.04 -53.44
N ASP A 122 -14.02 -20.83 -53.59
CA ASP A 122 -15.38 -20.39 -53.23
C ASP A 122 -16.13 -19.97 -54.53
N GLY A 123 -17.43 -20.17 -54.54
CA GLY A 123 -18.24 -19.86 -55.71
C GLY A 123 -18.28 -20.96 -56.77
N LEU A 124 -17.83 -22.20 -56.46
CA LEU A 124 -18.00 -23.34 -57.31
C LEU A 124 -19.46 -23.81 -57.33
N ASP A 125 -19.88 -24.40 -58.45
CA ASP A 125 -21.16 -25.10 -58.56
C ASP A 125 -21.23 -26.17 -57.45
N PRO A 126 -22.35 -26.29 -56.71
CA PRO A 126 -22.52 -27.28 -55.65
C PRO A 126 -22.21 -28.74 -56.05
N ASP A 127 -22.35 -29.05 -57.30
CA ASP A 127 -22.07 -30.39 -57.86
C ASP A 127 -20.59 -30.62 -58.17
N MET A 128 -19.74 -29.63 -58.05
CA MET A 128 -18.30 -29.73 -58.24
C MET A 128 -17.56 -30.14 -56.97
N PRO A 129 -16.52 -30.98 -57.09
CA PRO A 129 -15.73 -31.33 -55.91
C PRO A 129 -15.05 -30.10 -55.33
N ALA A 130 -15.06 -30.00 -54.01
CA ALA A 130 -14.39 -28.90 -53.31
C ALA A 130 -12.88 -28.92 -53.60
N VAL A 131 -12.34 -27.85 -54.13
CA VAL A 131 -10.91 -27.69 -54.38
C VAL A 131 -10.29 -26.95 -53.21
N ALA A 132 -9.40 -27.62 -52.48
CA ALA A 132 -8.70 -27.06 -51.33
C ALA A 132 -7.24 -27.55 -51.31
N ALA A 133 -6.37 -26.73 -50.82
CA ALA A 133 -4.97 -27.06 -50.56
C ALA A 133 -4.53 -26.52 -49.21
N SER A 134 -3.78 -27.30 -48.45
CA SER A 134 -3.16 -26.86 -47.22
C SER A 134 -1.63 -26.84 -47.41
N LEU A 135 -1.04 -25.67 -47.37
CA LEU A 135 0.39 -25.48 -47.50
C LEU A 135 1.02 -25.49 -46.10
N ARG A 136 1.99 -26.39 -45.91
CA ARG A 136 2.75 -26.59 -44.66
C ARG A 136 4.22 -26.84 -44.95
N ALA A 137 5.09 -26.55 -44.00
CA ALA A 137 6.54 -26.76 -44.16
C ALA A 137 6.94 -28.21 -44.41
N SER A 138 6.16 -29.18 -43.91
CA SER A 138 6.40 -30.63 -44.07
C SER A 138 6.12 -31.19 -45.49
N ALA A 139 5.48 -30.40 -46.35
CA ALA A 139 5.21 -30.75 -47.74
C ALA A 139 5.95 -29.76 -48.66
N ASP A 140 6.10 -30.08 -49.97
CA ASP A 140 6.61 -29.08 -50.90
C ASP A 140 5.53 -28.02 -51.16
N PRO A 141 5.59 -26.87 -50.45
CA PRO A 141 4.53 -25.87 -50.49
C PRO A 141 4.45 -25.14 -51.83
N ALA A 142 5.59 -25.02 -52.52
CA ALA A 142 5.62 -24.38 -53.81
C ALA A 142 4.93 -25.25 -54.91
N SER A 143 5.12 -26.56 -54.87
CA SER A 143 4.43 -27.47 -55.77
C SER A 143 2.94 -27.58 -55.46
N ALA A 144 2.57 -27.60 -54.16
CA ALA A 144 1.19 -27.58 -53.73
C ALA A 144 0.46 -26.29 -54.17
N LEU A 145 1.12 -25.13 -54.04
CA LEU A 145 0.58 -23.86 -54.54
C LEU A 145 0.36 -23.91 -56.06
N ARG A 146 1.37 -24.33 -56.81
CA ARG A 146 1.26 -24.43 -58.29
C ARG A 146 0.13 -25.35 -58.72
N ALA A 147 -0.02 -26.49 -58.07
CA ALA A 147 -1.11 -27.41 -58.34
C ALA A 147 -2.47 -26.76 -58.08
N PHE A 148 -2.63 -26.07 -56.96
CA PHE A 148 -3.84 -25.35 -56.62
C PHE A 148 -4.11 -24.16 -57.57
N GLN A 149 -3.09 -23.41 -57.99
CA GLN A 149 -3.21 -22.32 -58.96
C GLN A 149 -3.74 -22.85 -60.31
N THR A 150 -3.22 -23.98 -60.78
CA THR A 150 -3.68 -24.61 -62.00
C THR A 150 -5.15 -25.02 -61.93
N GLN A 151 -5.57 -25.59 -60.81
CA GLN A 151 -6.96 -25.98 -60.56
C GLN A 151 -7.89 -24.75 -60.48
N ALA A 152 -7.45 -23.69 -59.77
CA ALA A 152 -8.20 -22.46 -59.62
C ALA A 152 -8.40 -21.75 -60.96
N GLN A 153 -7.35 -21.75 -61.79
CA GLN A 153 -7.43 -21.17 -63.13
C GLN A 153 -8.39 -21.97 -64.06
N SER A 154 -8.31 -23.31 -64.05
CA SER A 154 -9.25 -24.13 -64.80
C SER A 154 -10.71 -23.96 -64.35
N ALA A 155 -10.94 -23.78 -63.05
CA ALA A 155 -12.26 -23.50 -62.49
C ALA A 155 -12.77 -22.11 -62.92
N ALA A 156 -11.91 -21.09 -62.91
CA ALA A 156 -12.26 -19.74 -63.36
C ALA A 156 -12.58 -19.69 -64.88
N GLU A 157 -11.81 -20.42 -65.68
CA GLU A 157 -12.08 -20.55 -67.12
C GLU A 157 -13.42 -21.22 -67.42
N SER A 158 -13.86 -22.15 -66.56
CA SER A 158 -15.12 -22.89 -66.73
C SER A 158 -16.34 -22.18 -66.18
N GLN A 159 -16.20 -21.40 -65.12
CA GLN A 159 -17.32 -20.78 -64.40
C GLN A 159 -17.32 -19.23 -64.40
N GLY A 160 -16.30 -18.62 -64.99
CA GLY A 160 -16.18 -17.17 -65.09
C GLY A 160 -15.70 -16.48 -63.80
N ASP A 161 -15.89 -15.17 -63.73
CA ASP A 161 -15.37 -14.32 -62.63
C ASP A 161 -16.03 -14.55 -61.27
N ALA A 162 -16.97 -15.48 -61.13
CA ALA A 162 -17.64 -15.79 -59.87
C ALA A 162 -16.76 -16.60 -58.89
N VAL A 163 -15.68 -17.24 -59.40
CA VAL A 163 -14.78 -18.04 -58.59
C VAL A 163 -13.78 -17.19 -57.84
N ASN A 164 -13.81 -17.27 -56.51
CA ASN A 164 -12.87 -16.61 -55.64
C ASN A 164 -12.07 -17.66 -54.84
N VAL A 165 -10.95 -17.22 -54.30
CA VAL A 165 -10.13 -18.04 -53.39
C VAL A 165 -10.28 -17.53 -51.96
N GLU A 166 -10.77 -18.37 -51.10
CA GLU A 166 -10.66 -18.13 -49.66
C GLU A 166 -9.29 -18.63 -49.21
N ALA A 167 -8.47 -17.72 -48.67
CA ALA A 167 -7.17 -18.03 -48.08
C ALA A 167 -7.24 -17.82 -46.57
N ARG A 168 -7.02 -18.89 -45.81
CA ARG A 168 -6.89 -18.83 -44.35
C ARG A 168 -5.43 -18.90 -43.99
N LEU A 169 -4.89 -17.78 -43.53
CA LEU A 169 -3.54 -17.63 -42.99
C LEU A 169 -3.55 -17.92 -41.48
N SER A 170 -2.74 -18.86 -41.03
CA SER A 170 -2.48 -19.12 -39.63
C SER A 170 -0.97 -19.11 -39.39
N VAL A 171 -0.50 -18.24 -38.48
CA VAL A 171 0.92 -18.13 -38.09
C VAL A 171 1.02 -18.31 -36.59
N GLY A 172 1.63 -19.41 -36.17
CA GLY A 172 1.98 -19.68 -34.79
C GLY A 172 3.09 -18.78 -34.31
N LYS A 173 3.28 -18.70 -33.00
CA LYS A 173 4.33 -17.89 -32.37
C LYS A 173 5.36 -18.72 -31.63
N ALA A 174 5.36 -20.03 -31.75
CA ALA A 174 6.23 -20.90 -30.96
C ALA A 174 7.70 -20.55 -31.18
N ARG A 175 8.15 -20.37 -32.41
CA ARG A 175 9.52 -20.01 -32.75
C ARG A 175 9.89 -18.59 -32.24
N ALA A 176 8.99 -17.63 -32.43
CA ALA A 176 9.19 -16.27 -31.94
C ALA A 176 9.26 -16.21 -30.40
N LEU A 177 8.45 -16.97 -29.71
CA LEU A 177 8.48 -17.09 -28.24
C LEU A 177 9.78 -17.72 -27.74
N VAL A 178 10.33 -18.72 -28.42
CA VAL A 178 11.63 -19.30 -28.07
C VAL A 178 12.72 -18.25 -28.19
N LEU A 179 12.80 -17.54 -29.32
CA LEU A 179 13.78 -16.48 -29.53
C LEU A 179 13.66 -15.35 -28.49
N ALA A 180 12.42 -14.95 -28.16
CA ALA A 180 12.18 -13.91 -27.16
C ALA A 180 12.58 -14.37 -25.75
N ARG A 181 12.34 -15.62 -25.39
CA ARG A 181 12.78 -16.18 -24.10
C ARG A 181 14.31 -16.26 -24.00
N GLU A 182 14.99 -16.64 -25.07
CA GLU A 182 16.45 -16.69 -25.15
C GLU A 182 17.08 -15.29 -24.97
N LEU A 183 16.41 -14.20 -25.38
CA LEU A 183 16.88 -12.83 -25.14
C LEU A 183 17.09 -12.53 -23.66
N VAL A 184 16.34 -13.20 -22.79
CA VAL A 184 16.35 -12.94 -21.35
C VAL A 184 17.16 -13.98 -20.59
N ALA A 185 17.19 -15.23 -21.06
CA ALA A 185 17.84 -16.34 -20.37
C ALA A 185 19.34 -16.12 -20.12
N ASP A 186 20.03 -15.44 -21.04
CA ASP A 186 21.47 -15.22 -20.99
C ASP A 186 21.91 -13.99 -20.19
N ARG A 187 20.99 -13.33 -19.46
CA ARG A 187 21.30 -12.09 -18.73
C ARG A 187 21.53 -12.36 -17.25
N PRO A 188 22.79 -12.39 -16.76
CA PRO A 188 23.07 -12.61 -15.35
C PRO A 188 22.59 -11.42 -14.49
N GLY A 189 22.07 -11.73 -13.31
CA GLY A 189 21.67 -10.70 -12.33
C GLY A 189 20.31 -10.03 -12.58
N VAL A 190 19.55 -10.48 -13.57
CA VAL A 190 18.21 -9.99 -13.91
C VAL A 190 17.16 -10.91 -13.33
N VAL A 191 16.04 -10.32 -12.87
CA VAL A 191 14.83 -11.10 -12.59
C VAL A 191 14.23 -11.50 -13.93
N ALA A 192 14.23 -12.78 -14.22
CA ALA A 192 13.59 -13.30 -15.43
C ALA A 192 12.10 -12.91 -15.46
N PRO A 193 11.55 -12.50 -16.61
CA PRO A 193 10.12 -12.27 -16.74
C PRO A 193 9.37 -13.59 -16.55
N ALA A 194 8.28 -13.55 -15.78
CA ALA A 194 7.39 -14.70 -15.63
C ALA A 194 6.57 -14.95 -16.90
N THR A 195 6.31 -13.89 -17.65
CA THR A 195 5.56 -13.95 -18.91
C THR A 195 6.36 -13.26 -20.02
N VAL A 196 6.45 -13.94 -21.15
CA VAL A 196 7.01 -13.40 -22.40
C VAL A 196 5.92 -13.50 -23.45
N ALA A 197 5.54 -12.37 -24.02
CA ALA A 197 4.59 -12.29 -25.12
C ALA A 197 5.27 -11.72 -26.38
N VAL A 198 4.87 -12.22 -27.54
CA VAL A 198 5.38 -11.73 -28.83
C VAL A 198 4.19 -11.28 -29.69
N PHE A 199 4.32 -10.09 -30.25
CA PHE A 199 3.40 -9.54 -31.23
C PHE A 199 4.16 -9.21 -32.51
N TYR A 200 3.67 -9.69 -33.63
CA TYR A 200 4.21 -9.30 -34.93
C TYR A 200 3.89 -7.84 -35.22
N MET A 201 2.65 -7.41 -34.88
CA MET A 201 2.13 -6.07 -35.15
C MET A 201 2.00 -5.24 -33.88
N ALA A 202 2.48 -4.00 -33.92
CA ALA A 202 2.29 -3.04 -32.81
C ALA A 202 0.80 -2.75 -32.56
N ALA A 203 0.02 -2.69 -33.62
CA ALA A 203 -1.42 -2.46 -33.52
C ALA A 203 -2.17 -3.59 -32.80
N ALA A 204 -1.70 -4.84 -32.92
CA ALA A 204 -2.28 -5.99 -32.18
C ALA A 204 -2.04 -5.87 -30.67
N TRP A 205 -0.82 -5.51 -30.28
CA TRP A 205 -0.49 -5.21 -28.88
C TRP A 205 -1.34 -4.07 -28.32
N ASN A 206 -1.40 -2.94 -29.04
CA ASN A 206 -2.18 -1.79 -28.62
C ASN A 206 -3.69 -2.11 -28.53
N ARG A 207 -4.21 -2.96 -29.43
CA ARG A 207 -5.58 -3.45 -29.36
C ARG A 207 -5.82 -4.31 -28.12
N LEU A 208 -4.89 -5.22 -27.76
CA LEU A 208 -5.01 -6.01 -26.54
C LEU A 208 -5.11 -5.11 -25.32
N LEU A 209 -4.25 -4.10 -25.23
CA LEU A 209 -4.33 -3.08 -24.17
C LEU A 209 -5.68 -2.33 -24.18
N SER A 210 -6.33 -2.18 -25.33
CA SER A 210 -7.63 -1.52 -25.48
C SER A 210 -8.81 -2.41 -25.11
N LEU A 211 -8.72 -3.68 -25.40
CA LEU A 211 -9.77 -4.68 -25.12
C LEU A 211 -9.76 -5.10 -23.64
N ALA A 212 -8.60 -5.08 -23.01
CA ALA A 212 -8.50 -5.36 -21.59
C ALA A 212 -9.09 -4.19 -20.83
N ASN A 213 -10.17 -4.41 -20.10
CA ASN A 213 -10.62 -3.46 -19.09
C ASN A 213 -9.45 -3.25 -18.11
N ALA A 214 -8.97 -2.01 -17.96
CA ALA A 214 -7.75 -1.71 -17.24
C ALA A 214 -7.63 -2.39 -15.87
N PRO A 215 -8.69 -2.45 -15.03
CA PRO A 215 -8.64 -3.14 -13.75
C PRO A 215 -8.42 -4.65 -13.84
N TYR A 216 -8.70 -5.26 -14.98
CA TYR A 216 -8.63 -6.70 -15.20
C TYR A 216 -7.50 -7.12 -16.16
N LEU A 217 -6.56 -6.22 -16.41
CA LEU A 217 -5.42 -6.49 -17.30
C LEU A 217 -4.65 -7.75 -16.89
N GLU A 218 -4.61 -8.05 -15.59
CA GLU A 218 -4.01 -9.27 -15.03
C GLU A 218 -4.69 -10.57 -15.54
N GLN A 219 -5.93 -10.50 -15.95
CA GLN A 219 -6.67 -11.66 -16.50
C GLN A 219 -6.37 -11.92 -17.98
N SER A 220 -5.62 -11.05 -18.63
CA SER A 220 -5.30 -11.16 -20.05
C SER A 220 -4.23 -12.21 -20.39
N ASP A 221 -3.75 -13.00 -19.42
CA ASP A 221 -2.62 -13.94 -19.53
C ASP A 221 -1.27 -13.31 -19.93
N VAL A 222 -1.25 -12.04 -20.29
CA VAL A 222 -0.04 -11.29 -20.67
C VAL A 222 0.59 -10.66 -19.45
N VAL A 223 -0.21 -9.98 -18.62
CA VAL A 223 0.27 -9.30 -17.44
C VAL A 223 -0.16 -10.07 -16.20
N ARG A 224 0.80 -10.67 -15.52
CA ARG A 224 0.55 -11.40 -14.26
C ARG A 224 1.00 -10.58 -13.06
N GLY A 225 0.17 -10.51 -12.05
CA GLY A 225 0.45 -9.76 -10.84
C GLY A 225 1.54 -10.37 -9.95
N ASP A 226 2.02 -11.57 -10.26
CA ASP A 226 3.06 -12.30 -9.53
C ASP A 226 4.44 -12.24 -10.20
N GLY A 227 4.55 -11.71 -11.42
CA GLY A 227 5.79 -11.69 -12.16
C GLY A 227 5.96 -10.54 -13.13
N ARG A 228 7.19 -10.33 -13.58
CA ARG A 228 7.49 -9.37 -14.65
C ARG A 228 6.96 -9.87 -15.98
N THR A 229 6.53 -8.95 -16.82
CA THR A 229 6.08 -9.23 -18.20
C THR A 229 7.04 -8.58 -19.18
N MET A 230 7.47 -9.33 -20.17
CA MET A 230 8.20 -8.83 -21.34
C MET A 230 7.33 -8.98 -22.58
N VAL A 231 7.17 -7.91 -23.33
CA VAL A 231 6.47 -7.90 -24.61
C VAL A 231 7.48 -7.56 -25.70
N VAL A 232 7.55 -8.41 -26.72
CA VAL A 232 8.35 -8.13 -27.92
C VAL A 232 7.40 -7.78 -29.06
N VAL A 233 7.60 -6.61 -29.66
CA VAL A 233 6.84 -6.14 -30.83
C VAL A 233 7.74 -6.20 -32.05
N CYS A 234 7.54 -7.18 -32.91
CA CYS A 234 8.46 -7.48 -34.01
C CYS A 234 8.54 -6.37 -35.07
N GLU A 235 7.43 -5.70 -35.33
CA GLU A 235 7.32 -4.56 -36.28
C GLU A 235 8.11 -3.34 -35.84
N SER A 236 8.16 -3.08 -34.54
CA SER A 236 8.55 -1.77 -34.00
C SER A 236 10.02 -1.64 -33.72
N MET A 237 10.48 -0.38 -33.71
CA MET A 237 11.73 0.05 -33.10
C MET A 237 11.48 0.61 -31.70
N GLY A 238 12.57 0.75 -30.91
CA GLY A 238 12.52 1.39 -29.61
C GLY A 238 12.21 0.42 -28.47
N TYR A 239 12.08 1.00 -27.30
CA TYR A 239 11.82 0.24 -26.07
C TYR A 239 11.07 1.07 -25.04
N LEU A 240 10.35 0.37 -24.17
CA LEU A 240 9.71 0.94 -23.00
C LEU A 240 10.07 0.09 -21.80
N ALA A 241 10.53 0.72 -20.74
CA ALA A 241 10.91 0.03 -19.53
C ALA A 241 10.15 0.50 -18.31
N GLY A 242 9.62 -0.44 -17.58
CA GLY A 242 9.05 -0.26 -16.25
C GLY A 242 9.52 -1.34 -15.29
N ALA A 243 9.11 -1.23 -14.02
CA ALA A 243 9.49 -2.21 -13.02
C ALA A 243 8.88 -3.60 -13.32
N ALA A 244 7.65 -3.65 -13.80
CA ALA A 244 6.91 -4.88 -14.03
C ALA A 244 6.66 -5.19 -15.51
N LEU A 245 6.61 -4.18 -16.37
CA LEU A 245 6.35 -4.32 -17.80
C LEU A 245 7.51 -3.77 -18.61
N GLU A 246 7.99 -4.56 -19.57
CA GLU A 246 8.97 -4.16 -20.58
C GLU A 246 8.38 -4.41 -21.97
N CYS A 247 8.51 -3.44 -22.88
CA CYS A 247 8.18 -3.59 -24.28
C CYS A 247 9.41 -3.31 -25.14
N ILE A 248 9.76 -4.23 -26.02
CA ILE A 248 10.95 -4.16 -26.87
C ILE A 248 10.51 -4.26 -28.32
N GLY A 249 10.93 -3.31 -29.13
CA GLY A 249 10.79 -3.40 -30.58
C GLY A 249 11.91 -4.21 -31.20
N ALA A 250 11.62 -5.27 -31.95
CA ALA A 250 12.62 -6.17 -32.53
C ALA A 250 13.47 -5.52 -33.63
N ALA A 251 12.98 -4.46 -34.26
CA ALA A 251 13.77 -3.66 -35.21
C ALA A 251 14.80 -2.72 -34.55
N SER A 252 14.87 -2.70 -33.22
CA SER A 252 15.87 -1.93 -32.48
C SER A 252 17.27 -2.54 -32.61
N PRO A 253 18.32 -1.70 -32.77
CA PRO A 253 19.69 -2.18 -32.99
C PRO A 253 20.30 -2.91 -31.78
N ALA A 254 19.85 -2.64 -30.58
CA ALA A 254 20.22 -3.39 -29.35
C ALA A 254 19.26 -3.07 -28.22
N PRO A 255 18.89 -4.02 -27.37
CA PRO A 255 18.25 -3.72 -26.10
C PRO A 255 19.29 -3.08 -25.18
N PRO A 256 18.99 -1.94 -24.55
CA PRO A 256 19.92 -1.27 -23.67
C PRO A 256 20.16 -2.04 -22.37
N ASP A 257 21.31 -1.81 -21.73
CA ASP A 257 21.75 -2.47 -20.49
C ASP A 257 20.83 -2.22 -19.27
N TRP A 258 19.92 -1.27 -19.37
CA TRP A 258 19.03 -0.82 -18.29
C TRP A 258 17.79 -1.72 -18.05
N LEU A 259 17.48 -2.67 -18.91
CA LEU A 259 16.40 -3.66 -18.69
C LEU A 259 16.62 -4.51 -17.43
N LEU A 260 17.58 -4.15 -16.62
CA LEU A 260 18.05 -4.92 -15.48
C LEU A 260 17.35 -4.45 -14.19
N VAL A 261 16.18 -5.00 -13.88
CA VAL A 261 15.62 -4.84 -12.55
C VAL A 261 16.32 -5.80 -11.60
N SER A 262 17.09 -5.26 -10.65
CA SER A 262 17.78 -6.10 -9.67
C SER A 262 16.78 -6.87 -8.80
N PRO A 263 17.13 -8.07 -8.30
CA PRO A 263 16.26 -8.85 -7.43
C PRO A 263 15.81 -8.10 -6.16
N ALA A 264 16.65 -7.19 -5.66
CA ALA A 264 16.31 -6.35 -4.51
C ALA A 264 15.27 -5.28 -4.87
N ALA A 265 15.39 -4.65 -6.04
CA ALA A 265 14.41 -3.67 -6.53
C ALA A 265 13.06 -4.34 -6.82
N TRP A 266 13.09 -5.51 -7.44
CA TRP A 266 11.89 -6.31 -7.70
C TRP A 266 11.15 -6.70 -6.41
N ARG A 267 11.87 -7.24 -5.42
CA ARG A 267 11.26 -7.60 -4.12
C ARG A 267 10.61 -6.40 -3.44
N ARG A 268 11.25 -5.22 -3.48
CA ARG A 268 10.66 -3.99 -2.92
C ARG A 268 9.41 -3.57 -3.67
N PHE A 269 9.43 -3.67 -4.99
CA PHE A 269 8.27 -3.39 -5.84
C PHE A 269 7.10 -4.31 -5.50
N VAL A 270 7.30 -5.64 -5.51
CA VAL A 270 6.26 -6.63 -5.19
C VAL A 270 5.70 -6.46 -3.78
N ALA A 271 6.56 -6.18 -2.80
CA ALA A 271 6.11 -5.94 -1.42
C ALA A 271 5.22 -4.68 -1.31
N ARG A 272 5.57 -3.60 -2.02
CA ARG A 272 4.78 -2.37 -2.08
C ARG A 272 3.45 -2.60 -2.77
N GLU A 273 3.46 -3.29 -3.89
CA GLU A 273 2.27 -3.64 -4.66
C GLU A 273 1.29 -4.50 -3.84
N ALA A 274 1.80 -5.54 -3.18
CA ALA A 274 0.98 -6.39 -2.31
C ALA A 274 0.39 -5.62 -1.12
N ALA A 275 1.09 -4.62 -0.59
CA ALA A 275 0.57 -3.75 0.46
C ALA A 275 -0.54 -2.83 -0.06
N ALA A 276 -0.35 -2.22 -1.24
CA ALA A 276 -1.35 -1.38 -1.88
C ALA A 276 -2.64 -2.15 -2.20
N ARG A 277 -2.53 -3.36 -2.75
CA ARG A 277 -3.67 -4.22 -3.05
C ARG A 277 -4.43 -4.63 -1.80
N ARG A 278 -3.74 -4.97 -0.71
CA ARG A 278 -4.37 -5.27 0.58
C ARG A 278 -5.15 -4.07 1.13
N LEU A 279 -4.53 -2.89 1.11
CA LEU A 279 -5.20 -1.65 1.50
C LEU A 279 -6.50 -1.42 0.71
N LEU A 280 -6.46 -1.60 -0.61
CA LEU A 280 -7.63 -1.44 -1.47
C LEU A 280 -8.71 -2.50 -1.19
N ALA A 281 -8.33 -3.72 -0.87
CA ALA A 281 -9.25 -4.80 -0.52
C ALA A 281 -9.95 -4.55 0.83
N GLU A 282 -9.19 -4.12 1.84
CA GLU A 282 -9.70 -3.80 3.18
C GLU A 282 -10.66 -2.61 3.13
N GLU A 283 -10.29 -1.54 2.43
CA GLU A 283 -11.07 -0.31 2.35
C GLU A 283 -12.39 -0.43 1.57
N ARG A 284 -12.46 -1.33 0.61
CA ARG A 284 -13.62 -1.42 -0.30
C ARG A 284 -14.51 -2.61 -0.05
N GLY A 285 -14.03 -3.63 0.68
CA GLY A 285 -14.71 -4.90 0.76
C GLY A 285 -14.90 -5.56 -0.63
N TRP A 286 -14.10 -5.17 -1.62
CA TRP A 286 -14.20 -5.67 -2.99
C TRP A 286 -13.38 -6.96 -3.14
N PRO A 287 -14.02 -8.12 -3.35
CA PRO A 287 -13.33 -9.41 -3.35
C PRO A 287 -12.28 -9.54 -4.48
N ASP A 288 -12.48 -8.83 -5.60
CA ASP A 288 -11.56 -8.85 -6.74
C ASP A 288 -10.43 -7.81 -6.65
N ALA A 289 -10.45 -6.93 -5.64
CA ALA A 289 -9.41 -5.91 -5.46
C ALA A 289 -7.98 -6.47 -5.43
N PRO A 290 -7.69 -7.67 -4.86
CA PRO A 290 -6.35 -8.25 -4.91
C PRO A 290 -5.85 -8.60 -6.31
N ARG A 291 -6.76 -8.73 -7.28
CA ARG A 291 -6.43 -9.07 -8.68
C ARG A 291 -6.23 -7.84 -9.56
N VAL A 292 -6.56 -6.66 -9.06
CA VAL A 292 -6.42 -5.42 -9.82
C VAL A 292 -5.00 -4.90 -9.70
N LEU A 293 -4.39 -4.62 -10.85
CA LEU A 293 -3.08 -3.98 -10.90
C LEU A 293 -3.16 -2.55 -10.38
N THR A 294 -2.13 -2.09 -9.68
CA THR A 294 -2.02 -0.65 -9.40
C THR A 294 -1.40 0.09 -10.58
N PRO A 295 -1.54 1.42 -10.68
CA PRO A 295 -0.94 2.20 -11.75
C PRO A 295 0.58 2.03 -11.87
N GLU A 296 1.25 1.72 -10.76
CA GLU A 296 2.71 1.53 -10.70
C GLU A 296 3.20 0.35 -11.56
N TRP A 297 2.34 -0.65 -11.83
CA TRP A 297 2.66 -1.77 -12.74
C TRP A 297 2.99 -1.30 -14.15
N LEU A 298 2.30 -0.28 -14.63
CA LEU A 298 2.47 0.27 -15.97
C LEU A 298 3.33 1.54 -15.99
N ARG A 299 3.99 1.86 -14.87
CA ARG A 299 4.89 3.00 -14.80
C ARG A 299 6.11 2.76 -15.67
N LEU A 300 6.29 3.62 -16.66
CA LEU A 300 7.48 3.64 -17.50
C LEU A 300 8.55 4.50 -16.84
N VAL A 301 9.72 3.95 -16.67
CA VAL A 301 10.89 4.64 -16.13
C VAL A 301 11.72 5.21 -17.28
N GLU A 302 11.77 4.47 -18.39
CA GLU A 302 12.56 4.83 -19.55
C GLU A 302 11.81 4.51 -20.83
N ARG A 303 12.00 5.31 -21.86
CA ARG A 303 11.38 5.15 -23.17
C ARG A 303 12.31 5.62 -24.28
N ALA A 304 12.37 4.85 -25.37
CA ALA A 304 13.01 5.25 -26.59
C ALA A 304 11.95 5.50 -27.70
N PRO A 305 12.26 6.33 -28.69
CA PRO A 305 11.33 6.59 -29.78
C PRO A 305 11.02 5.30 -30.56
N GLY A 306 9.83 5.25 -31.15
CA GLY A 306 9.39 4.13 -31.99
C GLY A 306 8.17 3.37 -31.49
N LEU A 307 7.79 3.55 -30.23
CA LEU A 307 6.59 2.93 -29.63
C LEU A 307 5.60 3.99 -29.11
N ALA A 308 5.48 5.15 -29.78
CA ALA A 308 4.68 6.27 -29.30
C ALA A 308 3.20 5.90 -29.06
N ALA A 309 2.55 5.20 -29.99
CA ALA A 309 1.18 4.76 -29.81
C ALA A 309 1.00 3.81 -28.60
N THR A 310 1.99 2.97 -28.34
CA THR A 310 1.99 2.10 -27.15
C THR A 310 2.17 2.91 -25.87
N VAL A 311 3.02 3.95 -25.88
CA VAL A 311 3.18 4.88 -24.73
C VAL A 311 1.86 5.55 -24.40
N ASP A 312 1.20 6.12 -25.40
CA ASP A 312 -0.07 6.81 -25.20
C ASP A 312 -1.14 5.86 -24.68
N ARG A 313 -1.18 4.63 -25.21
CA ARG A 313 -2.13 3.62 -24.73
C ARG A 313 -1.84 3.15 -23.32
N LEU A 314 -0.59 2.89 -22.97
CA LEU A 314 -0.18 2.54 -21.61
C LEU A 314 -0.49 3.67 -20.63
N ALA A 315 -0.31 4.92 -21.03
CA ALA A 315 -0.66 6.07 -20.21
C ALA A 315 -2.18 6.13 -19.95
N ALA A 316 -3.00 5.87 -20.97
CA ALA A 316 -4.45 5.80 -20.81
C ALA A 316 -4.88 4.68 -19.86
N VAL A 317 -4.37 3.46 -20.07
CA VAL A 317 -4.64 2.31 -19.20
C VAL A 317 -4.18 2.58 -17.76
N ARG A 318 -3.02 3.22 -17.60
CA ARG A 318 -2.51 3.62 -16.29
C ARG A 318 -3.43 4.65 -15.60
N ALA A 319 -4.01 5.58 -16.35
CA ALA A 319 -5.00 6.52 -15.83
C ALA A 319 -6.30 5.82 -15.41
N GLU A 320 -6.78 4.84 -16.17
CA GLU A 320 -7.95 4.03 -15.82
C GLU A 320 -7.70 3.23 -14.52
N LEU A 321 -6.53 2.61 -14.38
CA LEU A 321 -6.10 1.93 -13.13
C LEU A 321 -6.01 2.92 -11.96
N ALA A 322 -5.51 4.13 -12.20
CA ALA A 322 -5.44 5.17 -11.18
C ALA A 322 -6.82 5.63 -10.73
N ALA A 323 -7.74 5.87 -11.67
CA ALA A 323 -9.13 6.20 -11.38
C ALA A 323 -9.79 5.10 -10.54
N THR A 324 -9.61 3.84 -10.96
CA THR A 324 -10.12 2.67 -10.22
C THR A 324 -9.52 2.59 -8.82
N THR A 325 -8.23 2.88 -8.65
CA THR A 325 -7.53 2.90 -7.35
C THR A 325 -8.10 3.98 -6.43
N LEU A 326 -8.40 5.16 -6.95
CA LEU A 326 -8.93 6.29 -6.18
C LEU A 326 -10.44 6.22 -5.95
N ALA A 327 -11.20 5.47 -6.75
CA ALA A 327 -12.65 5.35 -6.58
C ALA A 327 -13.01 4.82 -5.18
N SER A 328 -14.08 5.31 -4.60
CA SER A 328 -14.62 4.81 -3.33
C SER A 328 -15.42 3.53 -3.52
N VAL A 329 -16.11 3.42 -4.65
CA VAL A 329 -16.89 2.22 -5.04
C VAL A 329 -16.65 1.94 -6.51
N VAL A 330 -16.43 0.69 -6.85
CA VAL A 330 -16.32 0.19 -8.23
C VAL A 330 -17.48 -0.76 -8.47
N GLN A 331 -18.27 -0.50 -9.51
CA GLN A 331 -19.45 -1.30 -9.89
C GLN A 331 -19.40 -1.63 -11.37
N GLY A 332 -19.88 -2.80 -11.75
CA GLY A 332 -19.97 -3.23 -13.14
C GLY A 332 -19.31 -4.58 -13.38
N GLU A 333 -19.46 -5.05 -14.61
CA GLU A 333 -18.84 -6.29 -15.10
C GLU A 333 -17.85 -5.94 -16.22
N MET A 334 -16.87 -6.80 -16.40
CA MET A 334 -15.79 -6.62 -17.38
C MET A 334 -16.30 -6.41 -18.82
N SER A 335 -17.41 -7.05 -19.17
CA SER A 335 -18.01 -6.97 -20.53
C SER A 335 -18.86 -5.74 -20.75
N ALA A 336 -19.42 -5.15 -19.69
CA ALA A 336 -20.37 -4.03 -19.75
C ALA A 336 -19.73 -2.68 -19.40
N GLY A 337 -18.51 -2.69 -18.92
CA GLY A 337 -17.81 -1.50 -18.41
C GLY A 337 -17.93 -1.33 -16.89
N LEU A 338 -17.08 -0.48 -16.36
CA LEU A 338 -17.02 -0.17 -14.93
C LEU A 338 -17.56 1.22 -14.66
N THR A 339 -18.38 1.33 -13.63
CA THR A 339 -18.81 2.60 -13.06
C THR A 339 -18.04 2.85 -11.77
N LEU A 340 -17.25 3.91 -11.76
CA LEU A 340 -16.45 4.36 -10.64
C LEU A 340 -17.23 5.45 -9.89
N ARG A 341 -17.40 5.33 -8.59
CA ARG A 341 -17.98 6.38 -7.74
C ARG A 341 -16.91 6.96 -6.84
N PHE A 342 -16.84 8.27 -6.82
CA PHE A 342 -15.99 9.05 -5.93
C PHE A 342 -16.89 9.68 -4.86
N ALA A 343 -16.76 9.21 -3.62
CA ALA A 343 -17.45 9.79 -2.48
C ALA A 343 -16.65 10.98 -1.93
N GLY A 344 -17.34 12.01 -1.45
CA GLY A 344 -16.74 13.21 -0.87
C GLY A 344 -17.73 14.38 -0.90
N VAL A 345 -17.22 15.58 -0.70
CA VAL A 345 -18.04 16.82 -0.70
C VAL A 345 -18.77 17.01 -2.03
N ARG A 346 -18.18 16.58 -3.13
CA ARG A 346 -18.77 16.58 -4.47
C ARG A 346 -18.74 15.15 -5.01
N PRO A 347 -19.80 14.37 -4.78
CA PRO A 347 -19.84 13.01 -5.30
C PRO A 347 -19.88 13.03 -6.82
N ALA A 348 -19.06 12.17 -7.43
CA ALA A 348 -18.97 12.07 -8.89
C ALA A 348 -18.96 10.61 -9.33
N THR A 349 -19.33 10.36 -10.59
CA THR A 349 -19.28 9.05 -11.23
C THR A 349 -18.52 9.15 -12.55
N CYS A 350 -17.68 8.14 -12.83
CA CYS A 350 -16.96 7.99 -14.09
C CYS A 350 -17.22 6.60 -14.63
N THR A 351 -17.47 6.48 -15.93
CA THR A 351 -17.64 5.17 -16.58
C THR A 351 -16.40 4.84 -17.40
N LEU A 352 -15.90 3.61 -17.27
CA LEU A 352 -14.77 3.09 -18.05
C LEU A 352 -15.23 1.93 -18.96
N PRO A 353 -14.61 1.76 -20.15
CA PRO A 353 -13.61 2.66 -20.73
C PRO A 353 -14.20 4.03 -21.12
N ASP A 354 -13.39 5.07 -21.03
CA ASP A 354 -13.79 6.39 -21.52
C ASP A 354 -13.37 6.53 -23.00
N GLU A 355 -14.35 6.64 -23.88
CA GLU A 355 -14.13 6.75 -25.33
C GLU A 355 -13.33 8.00 -25.73
N ARG A 356 -13.35 9.05 -24.89
CA ARG A 356 -12.66 10.31 -25.17
C ARG A 356 -11.17 10.25 -24.97
N GLY A 357 -10.70 9.21 -24.26
CA GLY A 357 -9.30 9.03 -23.92
C GLY A 357 -8.74 10.10 -22.97
N VAL A 358 -7.52 9.89 -22.52
CA VAL A 358 -6.79 10.83 -21.67
C VAL A 358 -5.42 11.08 -22.26
N GLY A 359 -4.99 12.34 -22.31
CA GLY A 359 -3.63 12.68 -22.70
C GLY A 359 -2.59 12.06 -21.75
N ALA A 360 -1.43 11.70 -22.28
CA ALA A 360 -0.39 11.02 -21.49
C ALA A 360 0.05 11.83 -20.25
N ALA A 361 0.10 13.16 -20.36
CA ALA A 361 0.47 14.05 -19.25
C ALA A 361 -0.60 14.06 -18.14
N ASP A 362 -1.87 14.14 -18.53
CA ASP A 362 -2.99 14.15 -17.58
C ASP A 362 -3.14 12.79 -16.90
N GLY A 363 -3.00 11.69 -17.64
CA GLY A 363 -2.99 10.34 -17.10
C GLY A 363 -1.88 10.13 -16.07
N GLU A 364 -0.71 10.71 -16.29
CA GLU A 364 0.40 10.66 -15.35
C GLU A 364 0.08 11.40 -14.03
N ALA A 365 -0.63 12.52 -14.08
CA ALA A 365 -1.02 13.26 -12.88
C ALA A 365 -1.95 12.42 -11.98
N LEU A 366 -2.95 11.78 -12.58
CA LEU A 366 -3.88 10.90 -11.88
C LEU A 366 -3.15 9.69 -11.27
N ALA A 367 -2.24 9.10 -12.03
CA ALA A 367 -1.41 8.00 -11.55
C ALA A 367 -0.51 8.40 -10.38
N ARG A 368 0.09 9.58 -10.40
CA ARG A 368 0.89 10.11 -9.28
C ARG A 368 0.07 10.31 -8.02
N LEU A 369 -1.17 10.75 -8.14
CA LEU A 369 -2.07 10.87 -6.99
C LEU A 369 -2.39 9.49 -6.41
N ALA A 370 -2.70 8.51 -7.26
CA ALA A 370 -2.95 7.13 -6.83
C ALA A 370 -1.72 6.47 -6.19
N ASP A 371 -0.54 6.63 -6.79
CA ASP A 371 0.74 6.14 -6.26
C ASP A 371 1.07 6.76 -4.89
N TRP A 372 0.76 8.05 -4.71
CA TRP A 372 0.93 8.72 -3.43
C TRP A 372 -0.07 8.20 -2.39
N ALA A 373 -1.33 8.00 -2.79
CA ALA A 373 -2.42 7.57 -1.93
C ALA A 373 -2.26 6.13 -1.41
N THR A 374 -1.59 5.27 -2.18
CA THR A 374 -1.41 3.84 -1.85
C THR A 374 -0.05 3.50 -1.23
N ARG A 375 0.67 4.50 -0.73
CA ARG A 375 1.95 4.25 -0.05
C ARG A 375 1.77 3.36 1.16
N PRO A 376 2.71 2.42 1.42
CA PRO A 376 2.61 1.51 2.53
C PRO A 376 2.45 2.22 3.88
N GLY A 377 1.48 1.78 4.69
CA GLY A 377 1.27 2.26 6.05
C GLY A 377 0.32 3.46 6.20
N ALA A 378 -0.39 3.86 5.14
CA ALA A 378 -1.18 5.09 5.18
C ALA A 378 -2.59 4.92 4.61
N VAL A 379 -3.50 4.30 5.37
CA VAL A 379 -4.96 4.37 5.08
C VAL A 379 -5.40 5.83 4.97
N ASP A 380 -4.86 6.67 5.84
CA ASP A 380 -5.17 8.10 5.89
C ASP A 380 -4.83 8.84 4.59
N THR A 381 -3.74 8.48 3.89
CA THR A 381 -3.38 9.12 2.61
C THR A 381 -4.40 8.83 1.51
N LEU A 382 -4.98 7.63 1.48
CA LEU A 382 -6.01 7.28 0.50
C LEU A 382 -7.30 8.07 0.76
N ILE A 383 -7.71 8.19 2.02
CA ILE A 383 -8.89 8.97 2.42
C ILE A 383 -8.69 10.44 2.09
N ILE A 384 -7.52 11.01 2.44
CA ILE A 384 -7.18 12.41 2.14
C ILE A 384 -7.13 12.66 0.63
N ALA A 385 -6.53 11.75 -0.14
CA ALA A 385 -6.46 11.88 -1.61
C ALA A 385 -7.86 11.90 -2.24
N ARG A 386 -8.75 11.01 -1.82
CA ARG A 386 -10.14 10.93 -2.29
C ARG A 386 -10.91 12.20 -1.97
N GLU A 387 -10.79 12.69 -0.74
CA GLU A 387 -11.47 13.90 -0.30
C GLU A 387 -10.98 15.13 -1.06
N CYS A 388 -9.66 15.26 -1.27
CA CYS A 388 -9.08 16.35 -2.06
C CYS A 388 -9.53 16.26 -3.52
N LEU A 389 -9.48 15.06 -4.13
CA LEU A 389 -9.95 14.86 -5.48
C LEU A 389 -11.44 15.24 -5.63
N ALA A 390 -12.29 14.79 -4.70
CA ALA A 390 -13.72 15.11 -4.73
C ALA A 390 -14.02 16.61 -4.60
N ARG A 391 -13.15 17.40 -3.99
CA ARG A 391 -13.29 18.87 -3.90
C ARG A 391 -13.01 19.56 -5.23
N GLU A 392 -12.06 19.05 -5.99
CA GLU A 392 -11.64 19.62 -7.28
C GLU A 392 -12.55 19.19 -8.44
N LEU A 393 -13.43 18.20 -8.23
CA LEU A 393 -14.35 17.73 -9.27
C LEU A 393 -15.46 18.76 -9.55
N PRO A 394 -15.89 18.87 -10.82
CA PRO A 394 -16.99 19.74 -11.18
C PRO A 394 -18.30 19.31 -10.52
N PRO A 395 -19.17 20.25 -10.15
CA PRO A 395 -20.50 19.91 -9.64
C PRO A 395 -21.35 19.34 -10.77
N GLY A 396 -21.93 18.15 -10.60
CA GLY A 396 -22.85 17.64 -11.62
C GLY A 396 -22.94 16.12 -11.74
N GLY A 397 -22.12 15.39 -11.06
CA GLY A 397 -22.27 13.94 -10.87
C GLY A 397 -21.54 13.07 -11.89
N ALA A 398 -21.65 13.28 -13.19
CA ALA A 398 -20.92 12.51 -14.21
C ALA A 398 -19.65 13.26 -14.64
N VAL A 399 -18.51 12.58 -14.59
CA VAL A 399 -17.21 13.14 -14.97
C VAL A 399 -16.50 12.21 -15.94
N THR A 400 -15.72 12.77 -16.83
CA THR A 400 -14.85 12.04 -17.74
C THR A 400 -13.51 11.72 -17.07
N LEU A 401 -12.79 10.73 -17.60
CA LEU A 401 -11.45 10.39 -17.13
C LEU A 401 -10.48 11.59 -17.29
N ALA A 402 -10.65 12.39 -18.35
CA ALA A 402 -9.86 13.61 -18.57
C ALA A 402 -10.12 14.70 -17.52
N GLU A 403 -11.34 14.84 -17.03
CA GLU A 403 -11.68 15.77 -15.95
C GLU A 403 -11.12 15.29 -14.62
N LEU A 404 -11.18 13.99 -14.33
CA LEU A 404 -10.53 13.38 -13.17
C LEU A 404 -9.02 13.64 -13.19
N ALA A 405 -8.40 13.45 -14.34
CA ALA A 405 -6.96 13.60 -14.51
C ALA A 405 -6.51 15.06 -14.30
N ARG A 406 -7.27 16.02 -14.78
CA ARG A 406 -7.00 17.46 -14.55
C ARG A 406 -7.19 17.83 -13.09
N ALA A 407 -8.24 17.37 -12.44
CA ALA A 407 -8.49 17.59 -11.03
C ALA A 407 -7.38 16.97 -10.14
N ALA A 408 -6.75 15.88 -10.59
CA ALA A 408 -5.71 15.19 -9.83
C ALA A 408 -4.43 16.02 -9.63
N VAL A 409 -4.15 17.00 -10.48
CA VAL A 409 -2.99 17.90 -10.34
C VAL A 409 -3.09 18.69 -9.05
N ASP A 410 -4.19 19.43 -8.90
CA ASP A 410 -4.42 20.29 -7.74
C ASP A 410 -4.73 19.45 -6.49
N ALA A 411 -5.46 18.34 -6.67
CA ALA A 411 -5.76 17.39 -5.60
C ALA A 411 -4.50 16.78 -4.98
N LEU A 412 -3.45 16.50 -5.75
CA LEU A 412 -2.20 15.95 -5.23
C LEU A 412 -1.47 16.95 -4.32
N GLU A 413 -1.42 18.21 -4.71
CA GLU A 413 -0.80 19.26 -3.90
C GLU A 413 -1.60 19.53 -2.63
N ALA A 414 -2.92 19.65 -2.76
CA ALA A 414 -3.82 19.78 -1.61
C ALA A 414 -3.73 18.58 -0.66
N ALA A 415 -3.65 17.36 -1.18
CA ALA A 415 -3.54 16.15 -0.39
C ALA A 415 -2.22 16.10 0.41
N LYS A 416 -1.09 16.47 -0.19
CA LYS A 416 0.20 16.56 0.49
C LYS A 416 0.20 17.60 1.60
N ALA A 417 -0.40 18.78 1.34
CA ALA A 417 -0.52 19.85 2.32
C ALA A 417 -1.40 19.42 3.51
N ASN A 418 -2.59 18.84 3.22
CA ASN A 418 -3.51 18.35 4.23
C ASN A 418 -2.91 17.20 5.06
N PHE A 419 -2.18 16.29 4.44
CA PHE A 419 -1.47 15.23 5.15
C PHE A 419 -0.41 15.78 6.10
N THR A 420 0.32 16.81 5.68
CA THR A 420 1.30 17.49 6.55
C THR A 420 0.63 18.12 7.78
N LEU A 421 -0.53 18.77 7.60
CA LEU A 421 -1.32 19.32 8.70
C LEU A 421 -1.89 18.22 9.61
N PHE A 422 -2.36 17.12 9.03
CA PHE A 422 -2.87 15.96 9.76
C PHE A 422 -1.77 15.34 10.64
N VAL A 423 -0.58 15.10 10.07
CA VAL A 423 0.58 14.58 10.82
C VAL A 423 1.00 15.53 11.94
N ARG A 424 1.04 16.85 11.68
CA ARG A 424 1.32 17.85 12.73
C ARG A 424 0.27 17.80 13.83
N GLY A 425 -1.01 17.80 13.49
CA GLY A 425 -2.09 17.73 14.47
C GLY A 425 -2.06 16.44 15.29
N GLN A 426 -1.71 15.31 14.71
CA GLN A 426 -1.49 14.05 15.43
C GLN A 426 -0.26 14.14 16.34
N THR A 427 0.83 14.72 15.84
CA THR A 427 2.06 14.92 16.62
C THR A 427 1.80 15.82 17.81
N ASP A 428 1.09 16.94 17.63
CA ASP A 428 0.73 17.85 18.72
C ASP A 428 -0.17 17.16 19.76
N ARG A 429 -1.15 16.38 19.33
CA ARG A 429 -2.00 15.55 20.22
C ARG A 429 -1.18 14.54 21.01
N TYR A 430 -0.26 13.85 20.32
CA TYR A 430 0.64 12.91 20.97
C TYR A 430 1.49 13.57 22.06
N PHE A 431 2.11 14.74 21.77
CA PHE A 431 2.91 15.45 22.77
C PHE A 431 2.06 15.98 23.91
N ALA A 432 0.87 16.50 23.62
CA ALA A 432 -0.07 16.94 24.65
C ALA A 432 -0.52 15.77 25.54
N ALA A 433 -0.86 14.63 24.97
CA ALA A 433 -1.21 13.43 25.71
C ALA A 433 -0.03 12.92 26.58
N ARG A 434 1.18 12.92 26.02
CA ARG A 434 2.40 12.54 26.75
C ARG A 434 2.68 13.48 27.93
N GLN A 435 2.56 14.77 27.71
CA GLN A 435 2.75 15.76 28.79
C GLN A 435 1.67 15.59 29.86
N SER A 436 0.40 15.46 29.48
CA SER A 436 -0.70 15.21 30.41
C SER A 436 -0.50 13.93 31.22
N ALA A 437 0.05 12.87 30.60
CA ALA A 437 0.39 11.63 31.31
C ALA A 437 1.52 11.84 32.31
N GLN A 438 2.56 12.59 31.95
CA GLN A 438 3.67 12.92 32.85
C GLN A 438 3.20 13.78 34.02
N ASP A 439 2.36 14.78 33.77
CA ASP A 439 1.78 15.64 34.80
C ASP A 439 0.90 14.81 35.76
N ALA A 440 0.07 13.91 35.24
CA ALA A 440 -0.76 13.02 36.06
C ALA A 440 0.08 12.10 36.98
N VAL A 441 1.22 11.59 36.50
CA VAL A 441 2.14 10.78 37.31
C VAL A 441 2.87 11.63 38.35
N ALA A 442 3.26 12.85 37.99
CA ALA A 442 3.89 13.81 38.93
C ALA A 442 2.91 14.20 40.06
N ASP A 443 1.68 14.56 39.72
CA ASP A 443 0.60 14.85 40.68
C ASP A 443 0.34 13.66 41.62
N TYR A 444 0.28 12.45 41.04
CA TYR A 444 0.15 11.25 41.84
C TYR A 444 1.31 11.05 42.82
N ALA A 445 2.56 11.20 42.35
CA ALA A 445 3.74 11.05 43.18
C ALA A 445 3.77 12.12 44.31
N GLU A 446 3.28 13.34 44.03
CA GLU A 446 3.14 14.40 45.03
C GLU A 446 2.06 14.07 46.07
N THR A 447 0.90 13.56 45.63
CA THR A 447 -0.18 13.08 46.51
C THR A 447 0.30 12.00 47.44
N VAL A 448 1.06 11.02 46.90
CA VAL A 448 1.69 9.97 47.70
C VAL A 448 2.66 10.54 48.75
N ARG A 449 3.52 11.48 48.32
CA ARG A 449 4.48 12.12 49.23
C ARG A 449 3.81 12.88 50.35
N LYS A 450 2.74 13.62 50.01
CA LYS A 450 1.95 14.36 51.00
C LYS A 450 1.26 13.39 51.98
N GLY A 451 0.61 12.31 51.47
CA GLY A 451 0.00 11.28 52.31
C GLY A 451 1.00 10.63 53.27
N VAL A 452 2.24 10.39 52.82
CA VAL A 452 3.32 9.85 53.69
C VAL A 452 3.72 10.89 54.75
N SER A 453 3.79 12.19 54.39
CA SER A 453 4.11 13.26 55.33
C SER A 453 3.05 13.42 56.42
N ASP A 454 1.78 13.38 56.05
CA ASP A 454 0.65 13.49 56.96
C ASP A 454 0.62 12.30 57.94
N LEU A 455 0.78 11.06 57.39
CA LEU A 455 0.92 9.87 58.22
C LEU A 455 2.13 9.92 59.15
N THR A 456 3.26 10.52 58.72
CA THR A 456 4.43 10.70 59.58
C THR A 456 4.12 11.59 60.74
N SER A 457 3.43 12.72 60.49
CA SER A 457 3.01 13.63 61.55
C SER A 457 2.11 12.94 62.56
N ASP A 458 1.08 12.21 62.05
CA ASP A 458 0.15 11.47 62.92
C ASP A 458 0.82 10.39 63.75
N VAL A 459 1.81 9.66 63.18
CA VAL A 459 2.58 8.70 63.92
C VAL A 459 3.41 9.34 65.02
N VAL A 460 4.12 10.43 64.69
CA VAL A 460 4.94 11.17 65.65
C VAL A 460 4.09 11.72 66.80
N ASP A 461 2.95 12.35 66.48
CA ASP A 461 2.01 12.85 67.49
C ASP A 461 1.47 11.71 68.41
N ASN A 462 1.10 10.58 67.82
CA ASN A 462 0.63 9.44 68.62
C ASN A 462 1.74 8.84 69.52
N VAL A 463 2.99 8.78 69.03
CA VAL A 463 4.13 8.35 69.82
C VAL A 463 4.35 9.29 70.97
N TYR A 464 4.35 10.62 70.75
CA TYR A 464 4.48 11.63 71.82
C TYR A 464 3.36 11.54 72.85
N ARG A 465 2.10 11.39 72.42
CA ARG A 465 0.97 11.17 73.32
C ARG A 465 1.11 9.91 74.14
N THR A 466 1.62 8.82 73.55
CA THR A 466 1.88 7.55 74.23
C THR A 466 2.92 7.72 75.31
N VAL A 467 4.06 8.31 74.95
CA VAL A 467 5.15 8.53 75.88
C VAL A 467 4.70 9.47 77.02
N GLY A 468 3.97 10.55 76.67
CA GLY A 468 3.41 11.48 77.64
C GLY A 468 2.44 10.79 78.60
N LEU A 469 1.54 9.95 78.11
CA LEU A 469 0.58 9.21 78.95
C LEU A 469 1.30 8.21 79.86
N LEU A 470 2.24 7.42 79.32
CA LEU A 470 3.02 6.46 80.10
C LEU A 470 3.82 7.20 81.19
N ALA A 471 4.49 8.30 80.86
CA ALA A 471 5.22 9.12 81.83
C ALA A 471 4.29 9.66 82.95
N ALA A 472 3.12 10.19 82.57
CA ALA A 472 2.13 10.70 83.51
C ALA A 472 1.62 9.63 84.46
N VAL A 473 1.35 8.42 83.94
CA VAL A 473 0.91 7.29 84.77
C VAL A 473 1.99 6.81 85.73
N VAL A 474 3.24 6.75 85.29
CA VAL A 474 4.39 6.38 86.12
C VAL A 474 4.62 7.42 87.22
N ILE A 475 4.59 8.75 86.85
CA ILE A 475 4.77 9.87 87.80
C ILE A 475 3.65 9.88 88.83
N ALA A 476 2.39 9.71 88.39
CA ALA A 476 1.23 9.67 89.29
C ALA A 476 1.35 8.52 90.31
N GLY A 477 1.81 7.33 89.86
CA GLY A 477 2.06 6.18 90.72
C GLY A 477 3.21 6.38 91.74
N LEU A 478 4.22 7.21 91.37
CA LEU A 478 5.39 7.49 92.27
C LEU A 478 5.07 8.62 93.27
N ILE A 479 4.27 9.64 92.91
CA ILE A 479 4.03 10.81 93.74
C ILE A 479 2.83 10.64 94.70
N GLN A 480 1.85 9.84 94.33
CA GLN A 480 0.63 9.64 95.10
C GLN A 480 0.47 8.15 95.48
N PRO A 481 0.98 7.76 96.63
CA PRO A 481 0.88 6.37 97.13
C PRO A 481 -0.55 5.90 97.40
N GLY A 482 -1.55 6.74 97.25
CA GLY A 482 -2.98 6.40 97.36
C GLY A 482 -3.77 6.45 96.02
N ALA A 483 -3.11 6.68 94.87
CA ALA A 483 -3.77 6.67 93.58
C ALA A 483 -4.28 5.26 93.28
N SER A 484 -5.58 5.10 93.04
CA SER A 484 -6.17 3.78 92.75
C SER A 484 -5.54 3.17 91.48
N PRO A 485 -4.91 2.02 91.57
CA PRO A 485 -4.31 1.32 90.42
C PRO A 485 -5.33 1.00 89.33
N TRP A 486 -6.61 1.02 89.67
CA TRP A 486 -7.72 0.85 88.74
C TRP A 486 -7.88 2.00 87.75
N LEU A 487 -7.56 3.25 88.12
CA LEU A 487 -7.54 4.36 87.19
C LEU A 487 -6.42 4.26 86.15
N ALA A 488 -5.27 3.81 86.55
CA ALA A 488 -4.16 3.59 85.63
C ALA A 488 -4.43 2.44 84.65
N LEU A 489 -5.07 1.37 85.16
CA LEU A 489 -5.55 0.26 84.34
C LEU A 489 -6.59 0.72 83.32
N ALA A 490 -7.60 1.44 83.76
CA ALA A 490 -8.63 1.97 82.86
C ALA A 490 -8.06 2.89 81.76
N ALA A 491 -7.13 3.79 82.11
CA ALA A 491 -6.44 4.65 81.12
C ALA A 491 -5.61 3.85 80.12
N SER A 492 -4.92 2.83 80.56
CA SER A 492 -4.12 1.96 79.69
C SER A 492 -4.99 1.09 78.75
N ILE A 493 -6.13 0.59 79.22
CA ILE A 493 -7.12 -0.12 78.37
C ILE A 493 -7.70 0.80 77.33
N LEU A 494 -8.19 1.98 77.70
CA LEU A 494 -8.73 2.99 76.79
C LEU A 494 -7.72 3.37 75.71
N TYR A 495 -6.47 3.58 76.10
CA TYR A 495 -5.38 3.90 75.17
C TYR A 495 -5.09 2.73 74.20
N SER A 496 -5.01 1.50 74.71
CA SER A 496 -4.84 0.32 73.86
C SER A 496 -6.01 0.17 72.86
N GLY A 497 -7.22 0.44 73.31
CA GLY A 497 -8.43 0.47 72.44
C GLY A 497 -8.31 1.55 71.36
N TYR A 498 -7.81 2.75 71.72
CA TYR A 498 -7.55 3.82 70.73
C TYR A 498 -6.51 3.40 69.69
N ILE A 499 -5.38 2.83 70.09
CA ILE A 499 -4.36 2.35 69.15
C ILE A 499 -4.93 1.22 68.25
N ALA A 500 -5.70 0.31 68.82
CA ALA A 500 -6.37 -0.72 68.04
C ALA A 500 -7.32 -0.12 66.98
N PHE A 501 -8.08 0.92 67.38
CA PHE A 501 -8.93 1.69 66.44
C PHE A 501 -8.11 2.35 65.31
N VAL A 502 -6.99 2.99 65.62
CA VAL A 502 -6.08 3.57 64.63
C VAL A 502 -5.58 2.52 63.63
N ILE A 503 -5.16 1.36 64.14
CA ILE A 503 -4.67 0.26 63.29
C ILE A 503 -5.76 -0.22 62.33
N PHE A 504 -6.96 -0.52 62.85
CA PHE A 504 -8.02 -1.16 62.09
C PHE A 504 -8.78 -0.20 61.18
N PHE A 505 -9.00 1.04 61.58
CA PHE A 505 -9.84 1.98 60.80
C PHE A 505 -9.03 3.04 60.08
N LEU A 506 -8.12 3.74 60.75
CA LEU A 506 -7.43 4.87 60.13
C LEU A 506 -6.40 4.40 59.11
N LEU A 507 -5.57 3.43 59.44
CA LEU A 507 -4.58 2.88 58.51
C LEU A 507 -5.24 2.16 57.32
N ARG A 508 -6.41 1.56 57.56
CA ARG A 508 -7.18 0.94 56.47
C ARG A 508 -7.76 2.01 55.55
N ALA A 509 -8.37 3.05 56.08
CA ALA A 509 -8.90 4.16 55.28
C ALA A 509 -7.81 4.82 54.41
N HIS A 510 -6.61 5.03 54.95
CA HIS A 510 -5.48 5.53 54.14
C HIS A 510 -5.05 4.57 53.04
N SER A 511 -5.02 3.25 53.34
CA SER A 511 -4.71 2.22 52.34
C SER A 511 -5.76 2.19 51.22
N ASP A 512 -7.03 2.27 51.57
CA ASP A 512 -8.14 2.26 50.59
C ASP A 512 -8.14 3.51 49.72
N HIS A 513 -7.88 4.69 50.29
CA HIS A 513 -7.70 5.94 49.55
C HIS A 513 -6.54 5.83 48.55
N PHE A 514 -5.41 5.29 48.98
CA PHE A 514 -4.24 5.09 48.10
C PHE A 514 -4.56 4.14 46.92
N THR A 515 -5.28 3.04 47.16
CA THR A 515 -5.67 2.11 46.09
C THR A 515 -6.61 2.76 45.08
N LEU A 516 -7.50 3.65 45.53
CA LEU A 516 -8.37 4.42 44.65
C LEU A 516 -7.60 5.39 43.77
N GLU A 517 -6.62 6.14 44.33
CA GLU A 517 -5.75 7.03 43.56
C GLU A 517 -4.91 6.28 42.52
N GLN A 518 -4.39 5.12 42.88
CA GLN A 518 -3.66 4.25 41.95
C GLN A 518 -4.55 3.76 40.82
N ALA A 519 -5.79 3.36 41.13
CA ALA A 519 -6.78 2.95 40.13
C ALA A 519 -7.16 4.12 39.22
N ALA A 520 -7.32 5.32 39.75
CA ALA A 520 -7.63 6.54 39.00
C ALA A 520 -6.48 6.90 38.03
N LEU A 521 -5.20 6.82 38.48
CA LEU A 521 -4.06 7.02 37.61
C LEU A 521 -4.03 6.00 36.47
N SER A 522 -4.23 4.72 36.80
CA SER A 522 -4.24 3.64 35.79
C SER A 522 -5.35 3.84 34.75
N ALA A 523 -6.54 4.24 35.17
CA ALA A 523 -7.67 4.54 34.30
C ALA A 523 -7.38 5.74 33.38
N ARG A 524 -6.78 6.82 33.90
CA ARG A 524 -6.37 7.98 33.10
C ARG A 524 -5.35 7.61 32.02
N LEU A 525 -4.29 6.85 32.39
CA LEU A 525 -3.26 6.41 31.45
C LEU A 525 -3.82 5.46 30.38
N THR A 526 -4.76 4.60 30.77
CA THR A 526 -5.42 3.67 29.81
C THR A 526 -6.33 4.40 28.84
N GLY A 527 -6.97 5.48 29.25
CA GLY A 527 -7.83 6.32 28.41
C GLY A 527 -7.07 7.14 27.35
N MET A 528 -5.74 7.24 27.43
CA MET A 528 -4.92 7.97 26.44
C MET A 528 -4.58 7.05 25.27
N SER A 529 -5.42 7.05 24.22
CA SER A 529 -5.29 6.20 23.03
C SER A 529 -4.08 6.55 22.17
N GLU A 530 -3.57 7.79 22.28
CA GLU A 530 -2.44 8.33 21.52
C GLU A 530 -1.08 7.75 21.95
N LEU A 531 -1.00 7.17 23.16
CA LEU A 531 0.22 6.59 23.70
C LEU A 531 0.24 5.07 23.50
N THR A 532 1.39 4.54 23.08
CA THR A 532 1.58 3.10 23.00
C THR A 532 1.62 2.44 24.38
N ALA A 533 1.31 1.14 24.46
CA ALA A 533 1.38 0.40 25.74
C ALA A 533 2.75 0.51 26.40
N THR A 534 3.82 0.44 25.60
CA THR A 534 5.22 0.53 26.08
C THR A 534 5.56 1.91 26.64
N GLU A 535 5.06 2.97 26.00
CA GLU A 535 5.27 4.35 26.47
C GLU A 535 4.50 4.63 27.75
N ARG A 536 3.25 4.15 27.84
CA ARG A 536 2.44 4.26 29.06
C ARG A 536 3.13 3.60 30.24
N GLU A 537 3.72 2.41 30.05
CA GLU A 537 4.47 1.72 31.09
C GLU A 537 5.74 2.50 31.51
N ARG A 538 6.49 3.04 30.54
CA ARG A 538 7.67 3.88 30.80
C ARG A 538 7.33 5.16 31.55
N ILE A 539 6.21 5.83 31.21
CA ILE A 539 5.74 7.02 31.92
C ILE A 539 5.27 6.66 33.33
N ARG A 540 4.70 5.48 33.54
CA ARG A 540 4.23 4.99 34.83
C ARG A 540 5.37 4.62 35.79
N GLU A 541 6.56 4.32 35.32
CA GLU A 541 7.70 3.84 36.12
C GLU A 541 8.02 4.72 37.36
N PRO A 542 8.03 6.09 37.27
CA PRO A 542 8.17 6.95 38.44
C PRO A 542 7.05 6.79 39.47
N GLY A 543 5.80 6.58 39.02
CA GLY A 543 4.65 6.30 39.88
C GLY A 543 4.80 4.96 40.60
N ALA A 544 5.28 3.91 39.91
CA ALA A 544 5.54 2.61 40.53
C ALA A 544 6.60 2.67 41.63
N SER A 545 7.59 3.56 41.50
CA SER A 545 8.58 3.80 42.56
C SER A 545 7.95 4.46 43.80
N ALA A 546 7.00 5.37 43.61
CA ALA A 546 6.23 5.98 44.70
C ALA A 546 5.34 4.94 45.42
N ASP A 547 4.75 4.00 44.67
CA ASP A 547 3.96 2.89 45.23
C ASP A 547 4.78 2.03 46.15
N VAL A 548 5.98 1.62 45.71
CA VAL A 548 6.92 0.83 46.51
C VAL A 548 7.36 1.58 47.78
N TYR A 549 7.61 2.89 47.64
CA TYR A 549 7.96 3.74 48.77
C TYR A 549 6.82 3.80 49.81
N TYR A 550 5.58 4.07 49.35
CA TYR A 550 4.39 4.11 50.20
C TYR A 550 4.16 2.78 50.91
N GLN A 551 4.22 1.64 50.24
CA GLN A 551 4.01 0.34 50.83
C GLN A 551 5.06 -0.01 51.90
N ARG A 552 6.35 0.32 51.64
CA ARG A 552 7.42 0.14 52.63
C ARG A 552 7.16 1.04 53.84
N TYR A 553 6.72 2.26 53.63
CA TYR A 553 6.41 3.17 54.72
C TYR A 553 5.22 2.68 55.53
N MET A 554 4.13 2.30 54.92
CA MET A 554 2.95 1.73 55.58
C MET A 554 3.27 0.47 56.41
N THR A 555 4.15 -0.37 55.93
CA THR A 555 4.61 -1.54 56.68
C THR A 555 5.35 -1.13 57.97
N ARG A 556 6.22 -0.11 57.89
CA ARG A 556 6.91 0.45 59.06
C ARG A 556 5.96 1.09 60.05
N VAL A 557 5.00 1.88 59.55
CA VAL A 557 3.96 2.52 60.38
C VAL A 557 3.14 1.48 61.12
N ARG A 558 2.66 0.42 60.44
CA ARG A 558 1.94 -0.67 61.05
C ARG A 558 2.78 -1.35 62.15
N LEU A 559 4.05 -1.57 61.92
CA LEU A 559 4.96 -2.18 62.90
C LEU A 559 5.10 -1.30 64.16
N ILE A 560 5.22 0.05 63.99
CA ILE A 560 5.28 0.98 65.12
C ILE A 560 3.98 0.93 65.92
N TYR A 561 2.82 1.02 65.29
CA TYR A 561 1.54 0.95 65.98
C TYR A 561 1.30 -0.42 66.67
N TRP A 562 1.73 -1.52 66.05
CA TRP A 562 1.70 -2.83 66.72
C TRP A 562 2.62 -2.87 67.96
N ALA A 563 3.80 -2.29 67.87
CA ALA A 563 4.70 -2.18 69.02
C ALA A 563 4.08 -1.34 70.17
N LEU A 564 3.40 -0.22 69.82
CA LEU A 564 2.70 0.61 70.79
C LEU A 564 1.50 -0.13 71.40
N LEU A 565 0.76 -0.93 70.67
CA LEU A 565 -0.35 -1.75 71.16
C LEU A 565 0.16 -2.80 72.14
N VAL A 566 1.25 -3.49 71.77
CA VAL A 566 1.86 -4.49 72.65
C VAL A 566 2.40 -3.84 73.92
N ALA A 567 3.05 -2.68 73.85
CA ALA A 567 3.50 -1.94 75.03
C ALA A 567 2.34 -1.54 75.94
N GLY A 568 1.23 -1.03 75.34
CA GLY A 568 0.00 -0.72 76.09
C GLY A 568 -0.62 -1.95 76.77
N ALA A 569 -0.64 -3.08 76.09
CA ALA A 569 -1.14 -4.35 76.64
C ALA A 569 -0.28 -4.86 77.81
N ILE A 570 1.05 -4.73 77.68
CA ILE A 570 1.98 -5.08 78.78
C ILE A 570 1.75 -4.19 79.98
N CYS A 571 1.64 -2.85 79.77
CA CYS A 571 1.34 -1.89 80.81
C CYS A 571 -0.01 -2.23 81.51
N SER A 572 -1.05 -2.52 80.74
CA SER A 572 -2.35 -2.93 81.28
C SER A 572 -2.25 -4.18 82.15
N LEU A 573 -1.45 -5.17 81.72
CA LEU A 573 -1.23 -6.38 82.46
C LEU A 573 -0.48 -6.11 83.80
N VAL A 574 0.58 -5.27 83.76
CA VAL A 574 1.32 -4.87 84.96
C VAL A 574 0.41 -4.16 85.94
N PHE A 575 -0.41 -3.18 85.48
CA PHE A 575 -1.34 -2.49 86.37
C PHE A 575 -2.44 -3.44 86.93
N LEU A 576 -2.88 -4.41 86.16
CA LEU A 576 -3.84 -5.41 86.64
C LEU A 576 -3.21 -6.28 87.78
N VAL A 577 -1.95 -6.73 87.58
CA VAL A 577 -1.25 -7.47 88.62
C VAL A 577 -1.06 -6.64 89.90
N VAL A 578 -0.66 -5.38 89.73
CA VAL A 578 -0.53 -4.46 90.86
C VAL A 578 -1.87 -4.17 91.56
N ALA A 579 -2.95 -3.98 90.80
CA ALA A 579 -4.27 -3.78 91.34
C ALA A 579 -4.81 -4.98 92.13
N LEU A 580 -4.49 -6.20 91.65
CA LEU A 580 -4.87 -7.45 92.31
C LEU A 580 -3.98 -7.70 93.54
N ALA A 581 -2.72 -7.28 93.58
CA ALA A 581 -1.80 -7.43 94.70
C ALA A 581 -2.09 -6.44 95.84
N HIS A 582 -2.83 -5.35 95.58
CA HIS A 582 -3.22 -4.37 96.60
C HIS A 582 -4.63 -4.64 97.17
N HIS A 583 -5.33 -5.63 96.68
CA HIS A 583 -6.52 -6.17 97.27
C HIS A 583 -6.21 -7.40 98.13
#